data_f3e9024b26c6b41dc91a6ea6272b49f5
#
_entry.id   f3e9024b26c6b41dc91a6ea6272b49f5
#
_cell.length_a   1.000
_cell.length_b   1.000
_cell.length_c   1.000
_cell.angle_alpha   90.00
_cell.angle_beta   90.00
_cell.angle_gamma   90.00
#
_symmetry.space_group_name_H-M   'P 1'
#
loop_
_entity.id
_entity.type
_entity.pdbx_description
1 polymer ?
#
loop_
_entity_poly.entity_id
_entity_poly.type
_entity_poly.pdbx_seq_one_letter_code
_entity_poly.pdbx_strand_id
1 'polypeptide(L)'
;LASSPQELAKVFPENLRDFFEKLYSKPELTDPVWLHSFRILPCRMERKHMWMYRGGYMPGDKKTILKVVDALEKPAQMYHIDGEFGFLSYLERGKLAHLEYDYYYDHADPDARKRVNKAIVESWRRQFAIKGVTPLEFICSKGLHRKEHILYPFLPGLSEEELEHFEE
;
A
#
# COMPACT_ATOMS: atom_id res chain seq x y z
N LEU A 1 11.17 25.93 3.34
CA LEU A 1 10.35 25.45 2.23
C LEU A 1 10.78 26.19 0.97
N ALA A 2 11.08 25.46 -0.11
CA ALA A 2 11.41 26.07 -1.39
C ALA A 2 10.24 26.94 -1.86
N SER A 3 10.52 28.15 -2.31
CA SER A 3 9.51 29.17 -2.65
C SER A 3 9.27 29.30 -4.16
N SER A 4 10.10 28.66 -4.98
CA SER A 4 9.98 28.75 -6.45
C SER A 4 10.28 27.42 -7.14
N PRO A 5 9.77 27.21 -8.38
CA PRO A 5 10.11 26.05 -9.21
C PRO A 5 11.62 25.87 -9.40
N GLN A 6 12.36 26.97 -9.55
CA GLN A 6 13.82 26.98 -9.69
C GLN A 6 14.53 26.44 -8.44
N GLU A 7 14.04 26.77 -7.26
CA GLU A 7 14.60 26.23 -6.00
C GLU A 7 14.27 24.77 -5.83
N LEU A 8 13.05 24.35 -6.17
CA LEU A 8 12.66 22.93 -6.15
C LEU A 8 13.49 22.08 -7.13
N ALA A 9 13.78 22.63 -8.32
CA ALA A 9 14.57 21.92 -9.32
C ALA A 9 16.04 21.69 -8.91
N LYS A 10 16.58 22.52 -8.00
CA LYS A 10 17.98 22.40 -7.53
C LYS A 10 18.29 21.09 -6.80
N VAL A 11 17.31 20.40 -6.25
CA VAL A 11 17.51 19.10 -5.58
C VAL A 11 17.83 17.97 -6.56
N PHE A 12 17.58 18.16 -7.86
CA PHE A 12 17.83 17.18 -8.89
C PHE A 12 19.20 17.33 -9.56
N PRO A 13 19.74 16.28 -10.17
CA PRO A 13 20.94 16.34 -10.99
C PRO A 13 20.81 17.42 -12.07
N GLU A 14 21.92 18.07 -12.42
CA GLU A 14 21.95 19.24 -13.30
C GLU A 14 21.26 18.99 -14.65
N ASN A 15 21.49 17.81 -15.23
CA ASN A 15 20.89 17.41 -16.51
C ASN A 15 19.36 17.21 -16.47
N LEU A 16 18.75 17.20 -15.28
CA LEU A 16 17.31 17.06 -15.09
C LEU A 16 16.64 18.36 -14.60
N ARG A 17 17.41 19.37 -14.22
CA ARG A 17 16.88 20.60 -13.61
C ARG A 17 15.91 21.33 -14.52
N ASP A 18 16.24 21.51 -15.80
CA ASP A 18 15.36 22.15 -16.76
C ASP A 18 14.02 21.46 -16.92
N PHE A 19 14.02 20.12 -16.89
CA PHE A 19 12.78 19.35 -16.93
C PHE A 19 11.92 19.62 -15.71
N PHE A 20 12.51 19.52 -14.51
CA PHE A 20 11.77 19.73 -13.26
C PHE A 20 11.36 21.19 -13.06
N GLU A 21 12.16 22.17 -13.48
CA GLU A 21 11.76 23.57 -13.46
C GLU A 21 10.53 23.83 -14.33
N LYS A 22 10.52 23.30 -15.56
CA LYS A 22 9.36 23.38 -16.46
C LYS A 22 8.14 22.67 -15.88
N LEU A 23 8.33 21.50 -15.29
CA LEU A 23 7.26 20.74 -14.66
C LEU A 23 6.63 21.53 -13.50
N TYR A 24 7.44 22.04 -12.57
CA TYR A 24 6.97 22.79 -11.41
C TYR A 24 6.41 24.17 -11.74
N SER A 25 6.77 24.72 -12.90
CA SER A 25 6.18 25.96 -13.41
C SER A 25 4.76 25.77 -13.97
N LYS A 26 4.29 24.51 -14.07
CA LYS A 26 2.97 24.15 -14.59
C LYS A 26 2.20 23.35 -13.56
N PRO A 27 1.49 24.00 -12.62
CA PRO A 27 0.75 23.31 -11.54
C PRO A 27 -0.23 22.27 -12.08
N GLU A 28 -0.84 22.50 -13.23
CA GLU A 28 -1.76 21.59 -13.90
C GLU A 28 -1.11 20.26 -14.34
N LEU A 29 0.21 20.21 -14.50
CA LEU A 29 0.95 19.00 -14.83
C LEU A 29 1.59 18.35 -13.58
N THR A 30 1.94 19.16 -12.59
CA THR A 30 2.63 18.66 -11.38
C THR A 30 1.75 17.70 -10.61
N ASP A 31 0.51 18.04 -10.36
CA ASP A 31 -0.43 17.18 -9.63
C ASP A 31 -0.70 15.86 -10.35
N PRO A 32 -1.06 15.84 -11.65
CA PRO A 32 -1.23 14.58 -12.38
C PRO A 32 0.00 13.69 -12.39
N VAL A 33 1.20 14.23 -12.53
CA VAL A 33 2.46 13.46 -12.51
C VAL A 33 2.66 12.80 -11.14
N TRP A 34 2.52 13.54 -10.06
CA TRP A 34 2.64 13.01 -8.71
C TRP A 34 1.57 11.97 -8.39
N LEU A 35 0.34 12.25 -8.73
CA LEU A 35 -0.79 11.37 -8.51
C LEU A 35 -0.62 10.06 -9.27
N HIS A 36 -0.19 10.12 -10.54
CA HIS A 36 0.06 8.94 -11.34
C HIS A 36 1.24 8.12 -10.79
N SER A 37 2.30 8.78 -10.36
CA SER A 37 3.49 8.13 -9.82
C SER A 37 3.21 7.34 -8.55
N PHE A 38 2.33 7.83 -7.69
CA PHE A 38 2.02 7.22 -6.40
C PHE A 38 0.68 6.48 -6.37
N ARG A 39 -0.07 6.45 -7.45
CA ARG A 39 -1.40 5.81 -7.53
C ARG A 39 -2.38 6.20 -6.43
N ILE A 40 -2.27 7.41 -5.96
CA ILE A 40 -3.12 7.96 -4.90
C ILE A 40 -4.12 8.98 -5.45
N LEU A 41 -4.39 8.91 -6.76
CA LEU A 41 -5.24 9.85 -7.45
C LEU A 41 -6.61 10.04 -6.79
N PRO A 42 -7.36 8.97 -6.48
CA PRO A 42 -8.68 9.12 -5.83
C PRO A 42 -8.58 9.84 -4.49
N CYS A 43 -7.61 9.49 -3.66
CA CYS A 43 -7.41 10.10 -2.35
C CYS A 43 -7.12 11.59 -2.42
N ARG A 44 -6.30 12.01 -3.40
CA ARG A 44 -5.93 13.42 -3.54
C ARG A 44 -6.99 14.26 -4.23
N MET A 45 -7.65 13.75 -5.25
CA MET A 45 -8.68 14.49 -5.97
C MET A 45 -9.88 14.79 -5.08
N GLU A 46 -10.35 13.81 -4.33
CA GLU A 46 -11.49 13.98 -3.45
C GLU A 46 -11.12 14.59 -2.10
N ARG A 47 -9.85 14.50 -1.68
CA ARG A 47 -9.33 14.92 -0.37
C ARG A 47 -10.10 14.34 0.82
N LYS A 48 -10.88 13.30 0.60
CA LYS A 48 -11.72 12.64 1.60
C LYS A 48 -11.29 11.23 1.90
N HIS A 49 -10.59 10.60 0.97
CA HIS A 49 -10.21 9.21 1.09
C HIS A 49 -8.74 9.06 1.49
N MET A 50 -8.49 8.04 2.27
CA MET A 50 -7.18 7.48 2.50
C MET A 50 -7.07 6.17 1.74
N TRP A 51 -5.86 5.81 1.33
CA TRP A 51 -5.59 4.49 0.81
C TRP A 51 -4.72 3.72 1.80
N MET A 52 -4.93 2.43 1.83
CA MET A 52 -4.14 1.51 2.61
C MET A 52 -3.55 0.47 1.67
N TYR A 53 -2.23 0.50 1.53
CA TYR A 53 -1.49 -0.49 0.77
C TYR A 53 -1.72 -1.89 1.35
N ARG A 54 -2.03 -2.81 0.46
CA ARG A 54 -2.12 -4.23 0.74
C ARG A 54 -1.28 -4.98 -0.28
N GLY A 55 -0.59 -6.02 0.12
CA GLY A 55 0.18 -6.79 -0.83
C GLY A 55 1.24 -7.65 -0.18
N GLY A 56 2.17 -8.15 -0.97
CA GLY A 56 3.22 -8.98 -0.44
C GLY A 56 4.09 -9.62 -1.52
N TYR A 57 4.97 -10.47 -1.04
CA TYR A 57 5.85 -11.28 -1.87
C TYR A 57 5.34 -12.71 -1.93
N MET A 58 5.46 -13.33 -3.10
CA MET A 58 4.95 -14.67 -3.36
C MET A 58 5.77 -15.36 -4.45
N PRO A 59 5.67 -16.69 -4.59
CA PRO A 59 6.15 -17.39 -5.77
C PRO A 59 5.58 -16.78 -7.06
N GLY A 60 6.43 -16.64 -8.10
CA GLY A 60 6.07 -15.97 -9.35
C GLY A 60 5.15 -16.79 -10.27
N ASP A 61 4.51 -17.84 -9.78
CA ASP A 61 3.58 -18.63 -10.57
C ASP A 61 2.16 -18.07 -10.58
N LYS A 62 1.50 -18.17 -11.72
CA LYS A 62 0.16 -17.63 -11.94
C LYS A 62 -0.88 -18.10 -10.90
N LYS A 63 -0.80 -19.38 -10.48
CA LYS A 63 -1.79 -19.96 -9.57
C LYS A 63 -1.70 -19.30 -8.18
N THR A 64 -0.49 -19.10 -7.69
CA THR A 64 -0.25 -18.42 -6.40
C THR A 64 -0.63 -16.95 -6.47
N ILE A 65 -0.25 -16.26 -7.55
CA ILE A 65 -0.60 -14.85 -7.76
C ILE A 65 -2.13 -14.65 -7.72
N LEU A 66 -2.89 -15.47 -8.46
CA LEU A 66 -4.35 -15.37 -8.49
C LEU A 66 -4.98 -15.66 -7.13
N LYS A 67 -4.41 -16.57 -6.32
CA LYS A 67 -4.87 -16.80 -4.95
C LYS A 67 -4.64 -15.59 -4.05
N VAL A 68 -3.51 -14.89 -4.23
CA VAL A 68 -3.22 -13.67 -3.46
C VAL A 68 -4.15 -12.52 -3.87
N VAL A 69 -4.42 -12.36 -5.16
CA VAL A 69 -5.44 -11.40 -5.63
C VAL A 69 -6.78 -11.67 -4.96
N ASP A 70 -7.25 -12.92 -4.99
CA ASP A 70 -8.50 -13.33 -4.35
C ASP A 70 -8.47 -13.11 -2.81
N ALA A 71 -7.34 -13.34 -2.17
CA ALA A 71 -7.16 -13.10 -0.73
C ALA A 71 -7.23 -11.61 -0.35
N LEU A 72 -6.94 -10.72 -1.28
CA LEU A 72 -7.00 -9.27 -1.09
C LEU A 72 -8.36 -8.69 -1.52
N GLU A 73 -8.89 -9.14 -2.64
CA GLU A 73 -10.14 -8.64 -3.20
C GLU A 73 -11.38 -9.07 -2.39
N LYS A 74 -11.44 -10.33 -1.95
CA LYS A 74 -12.59 -10.82 -1.17
C LYS A 74 -12.85 -10.04 0.12
N PRO A 75 -11.86 -9.72 0.96
CA PRO A 75 -12.09 -8.88 2.13
C PRO A 75 -12.61 -7.48 1.77
N ALA A 76 -12.11 -6.87 0.68
CA ALA A 76 -12.64 -5.60 0.22
C ALA A 76 -14.14 -5.70 -0.09
N GLN A 77 -14.54 -6.71 -0.84
CA GLN A 77 -15.94 -6.98 -1.16
C GLN A 77 -16.79 -7.28 0.09
N MET A 78 -16.30 -8.15 1.00
CA MET A 78 -17.01 -8.54 2.23
C MET A 78 -17.31 -7.36 3.16
N TYR A 79 -16.40 -6.41 3.23
CA TYR A 79 -16.53 -5.26 4.12
C TYR A 79 -16.90 -3.97 3.40
N HIS A 80 -17.31 -4.07 2.13
CA HIS A 80 -17.71 -2.91 1.30
C HIS A 80 -16.63 -1.82 1.31
N ILE A 81 -15.40 -2.22 1.05
CA ILE A 81 -14.25 -1.35 0.84
C ILE A 81 -14.03 -1.21 -0.65
N ASP A 82 -13.82 0.01 -1.10
CA ASP A 82 -13.37 0.27 -2.45
C ASP A 82 -11.92 -0.22 -2.57
N GLY A 83 -11.67 -1.09 -3.54
CA GLY A 83 -10.38 -1.76 -3.68
C GLY A 83 -9.95 -1.85 -5.13
N GLU A 84 -8.68 -1.62 -5.37
CA GLU A 84 -8.10 -1.62 -6.71
C GLU A 84 -6.79 -2.39 -6.75
N PHE A 85 -6.61 -3.15 -7.85
CA PHE A 85 -5.34 -3.78 -8.15
C PHE A 85 -4.29 -2.72 -8.52
N GLY A 86 -3.24 -2.64 -7.73
CA GLY A 86 -2.17 -1.70 -7.92
C GLY A 86 -1.22 -2.10 -9.04
N PHE A 87 -0.34 -3.03 -8.78
CA PHE A 87 0.60 -3.56 -9.75
C PHE A 87 1.07 -4.98 -9.41
N LEU A 88 1.71 -5.61 -10.39
CA LEU A 88 2.45 -6.86 -10.24
C LEU A 88 3.85 -6.68 -10.83
N SER A 89 4.86 -6.94 -10.04
CA SER A 89 6.25 -6.94 -10.48
C SER A 89 6.88 -8.30 -10.28
N TYR A 90 7.57 -8.81 -11.30
CA TYR A 90 8.36 -10.02 -11.18
C TYR A 90 9.79 -9.70 -10.71
N LEU A 91 10.27 -10.48 -9.77
CA LEU A 91 11.58 -10.39 -9.17
C LEU A 91 12.34 -11.69 -9.39
N GLU A 92 13.66 -11.69 -9.16
CA GLU A 92 14.49 -12.88 -9.21
C GLU A 92 14.28 -13.72 -10.51
N ARG A 93 14.21 -13.02 -11.65
CA ARG A 93 13.95 -13.65 -12.97
C ARG A 93 12.63 -14.44 -13.01
N GLY A 94 11.59 -13.93 -12.37
CA GLY A 94 10.27 -14.52 -12.35
C GLY A 94 10.03 -15.58 -11.27
N LYS A 95 11.02 -15.86 -10.42
CA LYS A 95 10.85 -16.80 -9.30
C LYS A 95 9.96 -16.26 -8.21
N LEU A 96 10.02 -14.95 -8.00
CA LEU A 96 9.20 -14.21 -7.04
C LEU A 96 8.34 -13.20 -7.78
N ALA A 97 7.23 -12.84 -7.16
CA ALA A 97 6.40 -11.73 -7.55
C ALA A 97 6.13 -10.83 -6.34
N HIS A 98 6.01 -9.55 -6.59
CA HIS A 98 5.51 -8.54 -5.67
C HIS A 98 4.21 -7.99 -6.24
N LEU A 99 3.15 -8.02 -5.44
CA LEU A 99 1.81 -7.58 -5.81
C LEU A 99 1.36 -6.48 -4.85
N GLU A 100 0.73 -5.44 -5.40
CA GLU A 100 0.06 -4.38 -4.67
C GLU A 100 -1.43 -4.38 -4.99
N TYR A 101 -2.23 -4.20 -3.95
CA TYR A 101 -3.67 -4.00 -4.00
C TYR A 101 -4.04 -2.93 -2.97
N ASP A 102 -4.80 -1.92 -3.35
CA ASP A 102 -5.08 -0.78 -2.50
C ASP A 102 -6.51 -0.82 -1.96
N TYR A 103 -6.68 -0.47 -0.69
CA TYR A 103 -7.98 -0.25 -0.07
C TYR A 103 -8.19 1.25 0.14
N TYR A 104 -9.29 1.77 -0.38
CA TYR A 104 -9.66 3.17 -0.23
C TYR A 104 -10.80 3.32 0.77
N TYR A 105 -10.71 4.31 1.64
CA TYR A 105 -11.74 4.56 2.64
C TYR A 105 -11.76 6.03 3.09
N ASP A 106 -12.93 6.52 3.50
CA ASP A 106 -13.03 7.80 4.15
C ASP A 106 -12.49 7.71 5.60
N HIS A 107 -11.35 8.32 5.83
CA HIS A 107 -10.71 8.31 7.15
C HIS A 107 -11.45 9.17 8.18
N ALA A 108 -12.33 10.07 7.75
CA ALA A 108 -13.18 10.86 8.65
C ALA A 108 -14.40 10.05 9.12
N ASP A 109 -14.81 9.00 8.39
CA ASP A 109 -15.89 8.10 8.78
C ASP A 109 -15.40 7.01 9.75
N PRO A 110 -15.86 6.99 11.03
CA PRO A 110 -15.48 5.95 11.98
C PRO A 110 -15.89 4.55 11.56
N ASP A 111 -16.99 4.40 10.83
CA ASP A 111 -17.47 3.08 10.41
C ASP A 111 -16.67 2.58 9.19
N ALA A 112 -16.25 3.47 8.29
CA ALA A 112 -15.31 3.11 7.23
C ALA A 112 -13.97 2.63 7.82
N ARG A 113 -13.45 3.31 8.86
CA ARG A 113 -12.22 2.86 9.57
C ARG A 113 -12.38 1.47 10.17
N LYS A 114 -13.51 1.18 10.81
CA LYS A 114 -13.78 -0.15 11.36
C LYS A 114 -13.87 -1.22 10.28
N ARG A 115 -14.52 -0.92 9.15
CA ARG A 115 -14.62 -1.85 8.01
C ARG A 115 -13.26 -2.14 7.41
N VAL A 116 -12.45 -1.10 7.13
CA VAL A 116 -11.12 -1.31 6.55
C VAL A 116 -10.21 -2.11 7.48
N ASN A 117 -10.24 -1.87 8.78
CA ASN A 117 -9.48 -2.65 9.74
C ASN A 117 -9.85 -4.14 9.72
N LYS A 118 -11.14 -4.46 9.65
CA LYS A 118 -11.60 -5.85 9.50
C LYS A 118 -11.14 -6.47 8.18
N ALA A 119 -11.21 -5.72 7.10
CA ALA A 119 -10.72 -6.16 5.80
C ALA A 119 -9.21 -6.44 5.80
N ILE A 120 -8.43 -5.61 6.48
CA ILE A 120 -6.98 -5.77 6.64
C ILE A 120 -6.68 -7.10 7.37
N VAL A 121 -7.26 -7.32 8.52
CA VAL A 121 -7.04 -8.55 9.31
C VAL A 121 -7.45 -9.78 8.51
N GLU A 122 -8.61 -9.75 7.87
CA GLU A 122 -9.07 -10.88 7.05
C GLU A 122 -8.16 -11.12 5.84
N SER A 123 -7.64 -10.06 5.20
CA SER A 123 -6.69 -10.19 4.08
C SER A 123 -5.38 -10.85 4.52
N TRP A 124 -4.89 -10.54 5.71
CA TRP A 124 -3.71 -11.18 6.27
C TRP A 124 -3.94 -12.68 6.51
N ARG A 125 -5.01 -13.04 7.21
CA ARG A 125 -5.36 -14.44 7.45
C ARG A 125 -5.41 -15.26 6.18
N ARG A 126 -6.00 -14.69 5.13
CA ARG A 126 -6.08 -15.34 3.82
C ARG A 126 -4.74 -15.46 3.13
N GLN A 127 -3.91 -14.44 3.20
CA GLN A 127 -2.56 -14.47 2.60
C GLN A 127 -1.67 -15.49 3.31
N PHE A 128 -1.66 -15.52 4.65
CA PHE A 128 -0.87 -16.48 5.43
C PHE A 128 -1.29 -17.94 5.19
N ALA A 129 -2.55 -18.19 4.85
CA ALA A 129 -3.02 -19.51 4.48
C ALA A 129 -2.45 -20.01 3.12
N ILE A 130 -1.78 -19.15 2.34
CA ILE A 130 -1.20 -19.49 1.05
C ILE A 130 0.29 -19.75 1.23
N LYS A 131 0.71 -21.00 0.99
CA LYS A 131 2.12 -21.40 1.13
C LYS A 131 3.06 -20.52 0.30
N GLY A 132 4.10 -19.99 0.96
CA GLY A 132 5.14 -19.17 0.33
C GLY A 132 4.76 -17.72 0.09
N VAL A 133 3.63 -17.27 0.63
CA VAL A 133 3.22 -15.86 0.59
C VAL A 133 3.63 -15.17 1.88
N THR A 134 4.22 -13.99 1.74
CA THR A 134 4.58 -13.14 2.88
C THR A 134 4.01 -11.75 2.66
N PRO A 135 3.01 -11.32 3.44
CA PRO A 135 2.51 -9.95 3.36
C PRO A 135 3.62 -8.93 3.60
N LEU A 136 3.63 -7.85 2.83
CA LEU A 136 4.67 -6.82 2.95
C LEU A 136 4.67 -6.18 4.33
N GLU A 137 3.49 -5.95 4.87
CA GLU A 137 3.32 -5.35 6.18
C GLU A 137 3.99 -6.19 7.27
N PHE A 138 3.96 -7.51 7.13
CA PHE A 138 4.65 -8.41 8.04
C PHE A 138 6.16 -8.24 7.95
N ILE A 139 6.72 -8.15 6.75
CA ILE A 139 8.16 -7.91 6.55
C ILE A 139 8.56 -6.55 7.13
N CYS A 140 7.79 -5.51 6.82
CA CYS A 140 8.05 -4.17 7.31
C CYS A 140 7.82 -4.04 8.81
N SER A 141 6.90 -4.85 9.38
CA SER A 141 6.54 -4.83 10.80
C SER A 141 7.28 -5.85 11.64
N LYS A 142 8.11 -6.71 11.05
CA LYS A 142 8.90 -7.68 11.82
C LYS A 142 9.83 -6.95 12.80
N GLY A 143 9.41 -6.79 14.02
CA GLY A 143 9.96 -5.91 15.03
C GLY A 143 9.15 -4.64 15.30
N LEU A 144 8.11 -4.36 14.50
CA LEU A 144 7.19 -3.23 14.69
C LEU A 144 5.90 -3.64 15.39
N HIS A 145 5.65 -4.93 15.54
CA HIS A 145 4.48 -5.49 16.26
C HIS A 145 4.66 -5.50 17.78
N ARG A 146 5.83 -5.12 18.28
CA ARG A 146 6.04 -4.95 19.73
C ARG A 146 5.17 -3.82 20.26
N LYS A 147 4.62 -4.00 21.46
CA LYS A 147 3.72 -3.02 22.11
C LYS A 147 4.32 -1.61 22.22
N GLU A 148 5.64 -1.52 22.27
CA GLU A 148 6.38 -0.26 22.32
C GLU A 148 6.48 0.43 20.97
N HIS A 149 6.14 -0.25 19.86
CA HIS A 149 6.27 0.34 18.54
C HIS A 149 5.07 1.19 18.18
N ILE A 150 5.32 2.33 17.53
CA ILE A 150 4.28 3.29 17.13
C ILE A 150 3.23 2.72 16.18
N LEU A 151 3.55 1.64 15.46
CA LEU A 151 2.61 0.99 14.54
C LEU A 151 1.74 -0.08 15.21
N TYR A 152 2.02 -0.49 16.45
CA TYR A 152 1.20 -1.46 17.16
C TYR A 152 -0.29 -1.08 17.20
N PRO A 153 -0.67 0.19 17.41
CA PRO A 153 -2.07 0.60 17.38
C PRO A 153 -2.75 0.47 16.01
N PHE A 154 -1.96 0.32 14.93
CA PHE A 154 -2.47 0.14 13.58
C PHE A 154 -2.61 -1.34 13.16
N LEU A 155 -2.36 -2.28 14.08
CA LEU A 155 -2.61 -3.72 13.92
C LEU A 155 -3.84 -4.16 14.75
N PRO A 156 -4.99 -3.49 14.65
CA PRO A 156 -6.14 -3.78 15.46
C PRO A 156 -6.75 -5.12 15.08
N GLY A 157 -7.05 -5.94 16.08
CA GLY A 157 -7.81 -7.17 15.91
C GLY A 157 -6.98 -8.44 15.74
N LEU A 158 -5.66 -8.40 15.87
CA LEU A 158 -4.85 -9.57 16.14
C LEU A 158 -4.74 -9.78 17.66
N SER A 159 -5.00 -11.00 18.12
CA SER A 159 -4.75 -11.39 19.51
C SER A 159 -3.25 -11.49 19.79
N GLU A 160 -2.84 -11.45 21.05
CA GLU A 160 -1.45 -11.70 21.43
C GLU A 160 -0.96 -13.05 20.92
N GLU A 161 -1.79 -14.09 20.98
CA GLU A 161 -1.50 -15.42 20.46
C GLU A 161 -1.30 -15.43 18.93
N GLU A 162 -2.10 -14.68 18.18
CA GLU A 162 -1.92 -14.50 16.73
C GLU A 162 -0.63 -13.74 16.40
N LEU A 163 -0.23 -12.77 17.23
CA LEU A 163 1.02 -12.04 17.06
C LEU A 163 2.25 -12.92 17.37
N GLU A 164 2.18 -13.74 18.43
CA GLU A 164 3.25 -14.68 18.81
C GLU A 164 3.47 -15.72 17.72
N HIS A 165 2.40 -16.22 17.08
CA HIS A 165 2.51 -17.17 15.97
C HIS A 165 3.29 -16.63 14.75
N PHE A 166 3.43 -15.33 14.62
CA PHE A 166 4.24 -14.69 13.56
C PHE A 166 5.72 -14.53 13.96
N GLU A 167 6.09 -14.81 15.22
CA GLU A 167 7.47 -14.76 15.69
C GLU A 167 8.25 -16.07 15.47
N GLU A 168 7.58 -17.19 15.22
CA GLU A 168 8.17 -18.49 14.88
C GLU A 168 8.41 -18.64 13.36
#